data_5ae2f24dd90d2da2734992c9e5d71fc9
#
_entry.id   5ae2f24dd90d2da2734992c9e5d71fc9
#
_cell.length_a   1.000
_cell.length_b   1.000
_cell.length_c   1.000
_cell.angle_alpha   90.00
_cell.angle_beta   90.00
_cell.angle_gamma   90.00
#
_symmetry.space_group_name_H-M   'P 1'
#
loop_
_entity.id
_entity.type
_entity.pdbx_description
1 polymer ?
#
loop_
_entity_poly.entity_id
_entity_poly.type
_entity_poly.pdbx_seq_one_letter_code
_entity_poly.pdbx_strand_id
1 'polypeptide(L)'
;MKSMSERLAFPMYAVNDEDTQALWRAVRQLLAARGVVEEDTLSYQVPEDLLTHWRHPALLLSQTCGYPLMTRLPAVQTVGCFHYSAPGCEGRNYRSLLAVREVDGGQTLADFRGRRVACNSPDSQSGYNVLLK
;
A
#
# COMPACT_ATOMS: atom_id res chain seq x y z
N MET A 1 31.32 11.43 -1.75
CA MET A 1 29.87 11.61 -1.99
C MET A 1 29.12 10.76 -0.96
N LYS A 2 28.20 11.35 -0.23
CA LYS A 2 27.29 10.53 0.57
C LYS A 2 26.44 9.69 -0.38
N SER A 3 26.59 8.38 -0.31
CA SER A 3 25.65 7.46 -0.95
C SER A 3 24.25 7.82 -0.46
N MET A 4 23.33 8.11 -1.38
CA MET A 4 21.93 8.30 -1.01
C MET A 4 21.43 6.96 -0.44
N SER A 5 20.97 6.97 0.80
CA SER A 5 20.41 5.75 1.41
C SER A 5 19.22 5.28 0.58
N GLU A 6 19.25 4.03 0.18
CA GLU A 6 18.15 3.39 -0.54
C GLU A 6 16.88 3.34 0.31
N ARG A 7 15.73 3.35 -0.35
CA ARG A 7 14.42 3.39 0.32
C ARG A 7 13.66 2.09 0.12
N LEU A 8 13.34 1.46 1.24
CA LEU A 8 12.50 0.27 1.33
C LEU A 8 11.35 0.55 2.29
N ALA A 9 10.11 0.45 1.84
CA ALA A 9 8.95 0.64 2.70
C ALA A 9 7.73 -0.17 2.25
N PHE A 10 6.88 -0.54 3.19
CA PHE A 10 5.60 -1.23 2.96
C PHE A 10 4.45 -0.40 3.55
N PRO A 11 4.06 0.70 2.89
CA PRO A 11 3.11 1.67 3.44
C PRO A 11 1.64 1.27 3.27
N MET A 12 1.34 0.22 2.49
CA MET A 12 -0.04 -0.21 2.26
C MET A 12 -0.47 -1.20 3.35
N TYR A 13 -1.66 -0.96 3.91
CA TYR A 13 -2.24 -1.82 4.96
C TYR A 13 -1.39 -1.94 6.24
N ALA A 14 -0.57 -0.96 6.52
CA ALA A 14 0.29 -0.88 7.71
C ALA A 14 -0.52 -0.55 8.97
N VAL A 15 -1.48 -1.41 9.32
CA VAL A 15 -2.38 -1.23 10.46
C VAL A 15 -1.68 -1.56 11.77
N ASN A 16 -0.79 -2.56 11.76
CA ASN A 16 0.04 -2.97 12.87
C ASN A 16 1.50 -2.68 12.55
N ASP A 17 2.11 -1.77 13.32
CA ASP A 17 3.50 -1.35 13.07
C ASP A 17 4.51 -2.47 13.35
N GLU A 18 4.28 -3.31 14.33
CA GLU A 18 5.16 -4.44 14.65
C GLU A 18 5.20 -5.45 13.50
N ASP A 19 4.04 -5.80 12.93
CA ASP A 19 3.95 -6.69 11.77
C ASP A 19 4.60 -6.07 10.53
N THR A 20 4.40 -4.78 10.32
CA THR A 20 5.01 -4.04 9.21
C THR A 20 6.53 -4.02 9.32
N GLN A 21 7.06 -3.79 10.52
CA GLN A 21 8.49 -3.86 10.78
C GLN A 21 9.04 -5.27 10.62
N ALA A 22 8.30 -6.30 11.02
CA ALA A 22 8.69 -7.69 10.84
C ALA A 22 8.81 -8.05 9.34
N LEU A 23 7.83 -7.66 8.53
CA LEU A 23 7.87 -7.80 7.07
C LEU A 23 9.08 -7.06 6.49
N TRP A 24 9.28 -5.81 6.90
CA TRP A 24 10.39 -4.99 6.42
C TRP A 24 11.75 -5.64 6.72
N ARG A 25 11.94 -6.12 7.96
CA ARG A 25 13.17 -6.83 8.35
C ARG A 25 13.42 -8.09 7.52
N ALA A 26 12.37 -8.89 7.32
CA ALA A 26 12.47 -10.11 6.53
C ALA A 26 12.86 -9.83 5.08
N VAL A 27 12.26 -8.84 4.44
CA VAL A 27 12.60 -8.45 3.07
C VAL A 27 14.01 -7.86 2.98
N ARG A 28 14.41 -7.01 3.93
CA ARG A 28 15.78 -6.49 3.98
C ARG A 28 16.81 -7.62 4.03
N GLN A 29 16.61 -8.61 4.88
CA GLN A 29 17.51 -9.77 5.00
C GLN A 29 17.56 -10.57 3.69
N LEU A 30 16.42 -10.79 3.03
CA LEU A 30 16.37 -11.49 1.74
C LEU A 30 17.12 -10.73 0.64
N LEU A 31 17.00 -9.41 0.59
CA LEU A 31 17.72 -8.57 -0.38
C LEU A 31 19.21 -8.58 -0.12
N ALA A 32 19.64 -8.48 1.14
CA ALA A 32 21.04 -8.54 1.53
C ALA A 32 21.65 -9.92 1.22
N ALA A 33 20.95 -11.01 1.54
CA ALA A 33 21.39 -12.38 1.26
C ALA A 33 21.58 -12.65 -0.25
N ARG A 34 20.92 -11.86 -1.12
CA ARG A 34 21.06 -11.93 -2.57
C ARG A 34 22.03 -10.91 -3.15
N GLY A 35 22.70 -10.14 -2.31
CA GLY A 35 23.65 -9.12 -2.73
C GLY A 35 23.01 -7.91 -3.44
N VAL A 36 21.71 -7.68 -3.25
CA VAL A 36 21.01 -6.54 -3.85
C VAL A 36 21.34 -5.25 -3.11
N VAL A 37 21.49 -5.33 -1.79
CA VAL A 37 21.86 -4.21 -0.91
C VAL A 37 22.84 -4.67 0.16
N GLU A 38 23.55 -3.71 0.73
CA GLU A 38 24.26 -3.93 2.00
C GLU A 38 23.27 -3.72 3.17
N GLU A 39 23.25 -4.63 4.12
CA GLU A 39 22.25 -4.65 5.19
C GLU A 39 22.21 -3.35 6.00
N ASP A 40 23.37 -2.73 6.23
CA ASP A 40 23.50 -1.52 7.03
C ASP A 40 23.10 -0.22 6.29
N THR A 41 22.80 -0.29 4.99
CA THR A 41 22.41 0.88 4.19
C THR A 41 20.95 1.22 4.27
N LEU A 42 20.12 0.28 4.75
CA LEU A 42 18.67 0.44 4.86
C LEU A 42 18.25 0.69 6.31
N SER A 43 17.48 1.75 6.54
CA SER A 43 16.82 2.02 7.81
C SER A 43 15.30 2.00 7.66
N TYR A 44 14.60 1.47 8.67
CA TYR A 44 13.14 1.48 8.68
C TYR A 44 12.62 2.92 8.79
N GLN A 45 11.75 3.28 7.87
CA GLN A 45 11.08 4.58 7.86
C GLN A 45 9.64 4.42 7.38
N VAL A 46 8.74 5.17 7.99
CA VAL A 46 7.36 5.31 7.52
C VAL A 46 7.30 6.56 6.64
N PRO A 47 6.95 6.44 5.35
CA PRO A 47 6.86 7.60 4.47
C PRO A 47 5.75 8.56 4.91
N GLU A 48 6.05 9.84 5.05
CA GLU A 48 5.06 10.88 5.35
C GLU A 48 4.21 11.23 4.12
N ASP A 49 4.87 11.36 2.96
CA ASP A 49 4.21 11.59 1.67
C ASP A 49 4.51 10.44 0.71
N LEU A 50 3.47 9.69 0.33
CA LEU A 50 3.63 8.48 -0.48
C LEU A 50 4.11 8.79 -1.90
N LEU A 51 3.60 9.84 -2.54
CA LEU A 51 3.97 10.15 -3.90
C LEU A 51 5.43 10.58 -4.01
N THR A 52 5.90 11.40 -3.07
CA THR A 52 7.31 11.78 -2.95
C THR A 52 8.19 10.56 -2.69
N HIS A 53 7.76 9.63 -1.84
CA HIS A 53 8.47 8.39 -1.57
C HIS A 53 8.59 7.53 -2.82
N TRP A 54 7.48 7.28 -3.53
CA TRP A 54 7.48 6.43 -4.73
C TRP A 54 8.25 7.02 -5.92
N ARG A 55 8.38 8.34 -5.99
CA ARG A 55 9.14 9.04 -7.03
C ARG A 55 10.60 9.29 -6.67
N HIS A 56 11.00 8.89 -5.48
CA HIS A 56 12.36 9.14 -5.03
C HIS A 56 13.38 8.36 -5.86
N PRO A 57 14.48 8.99 -6.32
CA PRO A 57 15.47 8.32 -7.17
C PRO A 57 16.20 7.16 -6.48
N ALA A 58 16.25 7.14 -5.14
CA ALA A 58 16.80 6.03 -4.36
C ALA A 58 15.73 5.01 -3.92
N LEU A 59 14.55 4.99 -4.55
CA LEU A 59 13.54 3.96 -4.29
C LEU A 59 14.06 2.60 -4.74
N LEU A 60 14.21 1.69 -3.80
CA LEU A 60 14.59 0.32 -4.07
C LEU A 60 13.35 -0.56 -4.27
N LEU A 61 12.46 -0.59 -3.27
CA LEU A 61 11.25 -1.40 -3.29
C LEU A 61 10.18 -0.79 -2.38
N SER A 62 8.95 -0.80 -2.83
CA SER A 62 7.80 -0.33 -2.03
C SER A 62 6.50 -1.00 -2.47
N GLN A 63 5.46 -0.79 -1.68
CA GLN A 63 4.09 -1.10 -2.08
C GLN A 63 3.39 0.15 -2.60
N THR A 64 2.48 -0.03 -3.55
CA THR A 64 1.59 1.03 -4.05
C THR A 64 0.24 0.47 -4.45
N CYS A 65 -0.79 1.32 -4.49
CA CYS A 65 -2.05 1.00 -5.14
C CYS A 65 -1.91 0.96 -6.67
N GLY A 66 -2.80 0.24 -7.33
CA GLY A 66 -2.81 0.14 -8.79
C GLY A 66 -3.07 1.47 -9.50
N TYR A 67 -3.94 2.34 -8.96
CA TYR A 67 -4.28 3.60 -9.61
C TYR A 67 -3.08 4.57 -9.69
N PRO A 68 -2.37 4.92 -8.60
CA PRO A 68 -1.17 5.76 -8.72
C PRO A 68 -0.08 5.09 -9.55
N LEU A 69 0.07 3.77 -9.49
CA LEU A 69 1.04 3.04 -10.32
C LEU A 69 0.79 3.32 -11.83
N MET A 70 -0.45 3.25 -12.27
CA MET A 70 -0.82 3.44 -13.68
C MET A 70 -0.85 4.90 -14.13
N THR A 71 -1.08 5.84 -13.21
CA THR A 71 -1.35 7.25 -13.59
C THR A 71 -0.25 8.22 -13.18
N ARG A 72 0.56 7.89 -12.17
CA ARG A 72 1.50 8.81 -11.53
C ARG A 72 2.95 8.35 -11.50
N LEU A 73 3.21 7.07 -11.74
CA LEU A 73 4.50 6.42 -11.48
C LEU A 73 5.05 5.72 -12.75
N PRO A 74 5.28 6.44 -13.86
CA PRO A 74 5.69 5.81 -15.12
C PRO A 74 7.08 5.17 -15.08
N ALA A 75 7.92 5.58 -14.13
CA ALA A 75 9.29 5.05 -13.97
C ALA A 75 9.36 3.86 -13.00
N VAL A 76 8.25 3.49 -12.34
CA VAL A 76 8.20 2.39 -11.37
C VAL A 76 7.75 1.11 -12.06
N GLN A 77 8.49 0.02 -11.81
CA GLN A 77 8.16 -1.30 -12.35
C GLN A 77 7.51 -2.17 -11.27
N THR A 78 6.45 -2.88 -11.67
CA THR A 78 5.82 -3.89 -10.82
C THR A 78 6.67 -5.16 -10.81
N VAL A 79 7.05 -5.62 -9.64
CA VAL A 79 7.81 -6.87 -9.45
C VAL A 79 6.93 -8.03 -8.95
N GLY A 80 5.73 -7.73 -8.43
CA GLY A 80 4.80 -8.74 -7.94
C GLY A 80 3.65 -8.15 -7.16
N CYS A 81 2.81 -9.00 -6.60
CA CYS A 81 1.77 -8.63 -5.65
C CYS A 81 1.73 -9.62 -4.49
N PHE A 82 1.38 -9.13 -3.32
CA PHE A 82 1.15 -10.00 -2.17
C PHE A 82 -0.17 -10.76 -2.31
N HIS A 83 -0.17 -11.99 -1.86
CA HIS A 83 -1.37 -12.78 -1.64
C HIS A 83 -1.69 -12.76 -0.16
N TYR A 84 -2.80 -12.13 0.20
CA TYR A 84 -3.22 -12.05 1.60
C TYR A 84 -4.13 -13.23 1.94
N SER A 85 -4.00 -13.74 3.17
CA SER A 85 -4.86 -14.80 3.72
C SER A 85 -6.01 -14.27 4.57
N ALA A 86 -6.21 -12.95 4.58
CA ALA A 86 -7.31 -12.32 5.31
C ALA A 86 -8.69 -12.70 4.73
N PRO A 87 -9.76 -12.69 5.53
CA PRO A 87 -11.11 -12.93 5.04
C PRO A 87 -11.47 -12.00 3.86
N GLY A 88 -12.00 -12.56 2.79
CA GLY A 88 -12.31 -11.83 1.55
C GLY A 88 -11.17 -11.73 0.55
N CYS A 89 -10.00 -12.30 0.87
CA CYS A 89 -8.88 -12.41 -0.06
C CYS A 89 -8.77 -13.83 -0.62
N GLU A 90 -8.50 -13.92 -1.92
CA GLU A 90 -8.28 -15.19 -2.62
C GLU A 90 -7.27 -14.99 -3.74
N GLY A 91 -6.10 -15.63 -3.63
CA GLY A 91 -4.99 -15.41 -4.55
C GLY A 91 -4.59 -13.93 -4.54
N ARG A 92 -4.63 -13.29 -5.70
CA ARG A 92 -4.36 -11.86 -5.86
C ARG A 92 -5.60 -10.96 -5.80
N ASN A 93 -6.78 -11.55 -5.55
CA ASN A 93 -8.02 -10.82 -5.42
C ASN A 93 -8.31 -10.45 -3.96
N TYR A 94 -8.96 -9.34 -3.76
CA TYR A 94 -9.46 -8.90 -2.46
C TYR A 94 -10.78 -8.15 -2.62
N ARG A 95 -11.47 -7.89 -1.51
CA ARG A 95 -12.74 -7.16 -1.48
C ARG A 95 -12.61 -5.89 -0.67
N SER A 96 -13.36 -4.87 -1.07
CA SER A 96 -13.64 -3.73 -0.21
C SER A 96 -14.92 -3.99 0.57
N LEU A 97 -14.90 -3.71 1.87
CA LEU A 97 -16.07 -3.76 2.73
C LEU A 97 -16.56 -2.35 2.98
N LEU A 98 -17.87 -2.13 2.77
CA LEU A 98 -18.53 -0.87 3.09
C LEU A 98 -19.07 -0.98 4.51
N ALA A 99 -18.49 -0.21 5.41
CA ALA A 99 -18.91 -0.17 6.81
C ALA A 99 -19.94 0.94 7.00
N VAL A 100 -21.01 0.64 7.74
CA VAL A 100 -22.05 1.58 8.13
C VAL A 100 -22.27 1.52 9.65
N ARG A 101 -22.85 2.56 10.21
CA ARG A 101 -23.23 2.51 11.62
C ARG A 101 -24.35 1.51 11.81
N GLU A 102 -24.30 0.75 12.87
CA GLU A 102 -25.34 -0.25 13.22
C GLU A 102 -26.74 0.34 13.26
N VAL A 103 -26.86 1.56 13.78
CA VAL A 103 -28.14 2.28 13.89
C VAL A 103 -28.75 2.71 12.55
N ASP A 104 -28.02 2.70 11.47
CA ASP A 104 -28.50 3.10 10.14
C ASP A 104 -29.34 2.02 9.45
N GLY A 105 -29.28 0.77 9.89
CA GLY A 105 -30.20 -0.33 9.53
C GLY A 105 -30.27 -0.73 8.06
N GLY A 106 -29.59 -0.04 7.15
CA GLY A 106 -29.57 -0.37 5.73
C GLY A 106 -28.77 -1.64 5.45
N GLN A 107 -29.23 -2.45 4.51
CA GLN A 107 -28.57 -3.72 4.15
C GLN A 107 -27.98 -3.71 2.73
N THR A 108 -28.44 -2.80 1.88
CA THR A 108 -27.96 -2.67 0.51
C THR A 108 -27.40 -1.28 0.26
N LEU A 109 -26.56 -1.15 -0.74
CA LEU A 109 -26.00 0.14 -1.12
C LEU A 109 -27.10 1.16 -1.52
N ALA A 110 -28.20 0.68 -2.08
CA ALA A 110 -29.34 1.50 -2.48
C ALA A 110 -30.02 2.20 -1.31
N ASP A 111 -30.00 1.60 -0.11
CA ASP A 111 -30.60 2.17 1.11
C ASP A 111 -29.87 3.43 1.58
N PHE A 112 -28.62 3.63 1.10
CA PHE A 112 -27.77 4.77 1.45
C PHE A 112 -27.74 5.86 0.36
N ARG A 113 -28.65 5.81 -0.62
CA ARG A 113 -28.73 6.82 -1.68
C ARG A 113 -28.89 8.22 -1.09
N GLY A 114 -28.09 9.17 -1.57
CA GLY A 114 -28.09 10.56 -1.08
C GLY A 114 -27.36 10.76 0.26
N ARG A 115 -26.78 9.72 0.84
CA ARG A 115 -25.94 9.83 2.03
C ARG A 115 -24.52 10.22 1.69
N ARG A 116 -23.81 10.78 2.66
CA ARG A 116 -22.36 11.07 2.53
C ARG A 116 -21.55 9.81 2.71
N VAL A 117 -20.54 9.63 1.88
CA VAL A 117 -19.59 8.51 1.92
C VAL A 117 -18.23 9.03 2.39
N ALA A 118 -17.67 8.38 3.40
CA ALA A 118 -16.28 8.57 3.75
C ALA A 118 -15.40 7.74 2.79
N CYS A 119 -14.42 8.35 2.20
CA CYS A 119 -13.49 7.71 1.27
C CYS A 119 -12.05 8.16 1.52
N ASN A 120 -11.10 7.43 0.98
CA ASN A 120 -9.71 7.82 0.99
C ASN A 120 -9.43 8.91 -0.05
N SER A 121 -8.16 9.25 -0.22
CA SER A 121 -7.71 10.24 -1.19
C SER A 121 -8.12 9.88 -2.64
N PRO A 122 -8.26 10.85 -3.55
CA PRO A 122 -8.67 10.63 -4.95
C PRO A 122 -7.74 9.72 -5.75
N ASP A 123 -6.53 9.49 -5.31
CA ASP A 123 -5.55 8.57 -5.89
C ASP A 123 -5.62 7.14 -5.32
N SER A 124 -6.52 6.89 -4.38
CA SER A 124 -6.75 5.54 -3.84
C SER A 124 -7.62 4.70 -4.78
N GLN A 125 -7.16 3.52 -5.16
CA GLN A 125 -7.92 2.59 -5.99
C GLN A 125 -9.11 2.02 -5.24
N SER A 126 -8.88 1.32 -4.13
CA SER A 126 -9.93 0.61 -3.37
C SER A 126 -10.77 1.53 -2.49
N GLY A 127 -10.21 2.63 -2.03
CA GLY A 127 -10.87 3.55 -1.12
C GLY A 127 -11.53 4.76 -1.77
N TYR A 128 -11.42 4.93 -3.10
CA TYR A 128 -12.04 6.04 -3.82
C TYR A 128 -12.47 5.65 -5.24
N ASN A 129 -11.57 5.26 -6.12
CA ASN A 129 -11.87 5.07 -7.54
C ASN A 129 -12.91 3.98 -7.81
N VAL A 130 -12.90 2.92 -7.03
CA VAL A 130 -13.89 1.84 -7.15
C VAL A 130 -15.31 2.29 -6.82
N LEU A 131 -15.47 3.36 -6.04
CA LEU A 131 -16.77 3.92 -5.67
C LEU A 131 -17.37 4.83 -6.76
N LEU A 132 -16.58 5.21 -7.77
CA LEU A 132 -17.02 6.09 -8.86
C LEU A 132 -17.60 5.32 -10.05
N LYS A 133 -17.55 3.99 -10.05
CA LYS A 133 -18.08 3.10 -11.07
C LYS A 133 -19.37 2.45 -10.61
#